data_009586aa47c8f73da6db9c48a0b7ef38
#
_entry.id   009586aa47c8f73da6db9c48a0b7ef38
#
_cell.length_a   1.000
_cell.length_b   1.000
_cell.length_c   1.000
_cell.angle_alpha   90.00
_cell.angle_beta   90.00
_cell.angle_gamma   90.00
#
_symmetry.space_group_name_H-M   'P 1'
#
loop_
_entity.id
_entity.type
_entity.pdbx_description
1 polymer ?
#
loop_
_entity_poly.entity_id
_entity_poly.type
_entity_poly.pdbx_seq_one_letter_code
_entity_poly.pdbx_strand_id
1 'polypeptide(L)'
;ICAMNSVIAGFGTKDGTDGADWWIKYNGRLPEYYISWEEMYARGYKPGKPPRKYAPDMMIYGGVYSNDNGHLPSAPGRVWYEADINYYEGQRNRHRIVWSNDGLIFVTYDHYETFYEII
;
A
#
# COMPACT_ATOMS: atom_id res chain seq x y z
N ILE A 1 2.65 -17.84 -4.16
CA ILE A 1 2.99 -16.84 -5.16
C ILE A 1 4.31 -17.16 -5.81
N CYS A 2 4.34 -17.02 -7.09
CA CYS A 2 5.50 -17.38 -7.88
C CYS A 2 6.55 -16.26 -7.88
N ALA A 3 7.81 -16.60 -7.63
CA ALA A 3 8.92 -15.65 -7.61
C ALA A 3 9.18 -14.97 -8.96
N MET A 4 8.66 -15.52 -10.08
CA MET A 4 8.80 -14.90 -11.40
C MET A 4 8.10 -13.54 -11.52
N ASN A 5 7.23 -13.20 -10.57
CA ASN A 5 6.57 -11.90 -10.51
C ASN A 5 7.17 -11.00 -9.42
N SER A 6 8.48 -11.10 -9.19
CA SER A 6 9.12 -10.29 -8.16
C SER A 6 9.68 -8.98 -8.72
N VAL A 7 9.76 -7.98 -7.86
CA VAL A 7 10.29 -6.64 -8.15
C VAL A 7 11.23 -6.25 -7.02
N ILE A 8 12.38 -5.69 -7.36
CA ILE A 8 13.34 -5.24 -6.36
C ILE A 8 12.78 -4.02 -5.60
N ALA A 9 12.95 -3.99 -4.28
CA ALA A 9 12.51 -2.86 -3.46
C ALA A 9 13.09 -1.55 -3.99
N GLY A 10 12.25 -0.52 -4.08
CA GLY A 10 12.56 0.76 -4.70
C GLY A 10 12.09 0.88 -6.14
N PHE A 11 11.74 -0.24 -6.79
CA PHE A 11 11.22 -0.25 -8.17
C PHE A 11 9.75 -0.64 -8.24
N GLY A 12 9.12 -0.96 -7.12
CA GLY A 12 7.71 -1.31 -7.06
C GLY A 12 6.79 -0.10 -7.02
N THR A 13 7.30 1.07 -6.64
CA THR A 13 6.57 2.34 -6.68
C THR A 13 7.34 3.36 -7.50
N LYS A 14 6.65 4.44 -7.88
CA LYS A 14 7.28 5.53 -8.65
C LYS A 14 8.17 6.43 -7.80
N ASP A 15 8.16 6.25 -6.48
CA ASP A 15 8.88 7.12 -5.55
C ASP A 15 10.29 6.63 -5.21
N GLY A 16 10.72 5.51 -5.79
CA GLY A 16 12.09 5.02 -5.59
C GLY A 16 12.38 4.71 -4.13
N THR A 17 13.50 5.20 -3.61
CA THR A 17 13.90 4.98 -2.22
C THR A 17 13.09 5.80 -1.22
N ASP A 18 12.24 6.72 -1.69
CA ASP A 18 11.26 7.40 -0.86
C ASP A 18 9.93 6.66 -0.82
N GLY A 19 9.80 5.58 -1.57
CA GLY A 19 8.56 4.84 -1.72
C GLY A 19 8.28 3.86 -0.61
N ALA A 20 7.01 3.44 -0.51
CA ALA A 20 6.56 2.55 0.54
C ALA A 20 7.24 1.17 0.49
N ASP A 21 7.51 0.64 -0.70
CA ASP A 21 8.16 -0.66 -0.85
C ASP A 21 9.57 -0.66 -0.27
N TRP A 22 10.34 0.39 -0.52
CA TRP A 22 11.67 0.56 0.06
C TRP A 22 11.59 0.69 1.59
N TRP A 23 10.72 1.57 2.07
CA TRP A 23 10.63 1.89 3.49
C TRP A 23 10.18 0.70 4.33
N ILE A 24 9.19 -0.06 3.87
CA ILE A 24 8.75 -1.26 4.59
C ILE A 24 9.87 -2.31 4.60
N LYS A 25 10.54 -2.49 3.46
CA LYS A 25 11.62 -3.49 3.34
C LYS A 25 12.78 -3.20 4.29
N TYR A 26 13.24 -1.95 4.34
CA TYR A 26 14.46 -1.60 5.03
C TYR A 26 14.25 -0.89 6.38
N ASN A 27 13.09 -0.34 6.63
CA ASN A 27 12.76 0.38 7.86
C ASN A 27 11.60 -0.24 8.65
N GLY A 28 10.92 -1.23 8.10
CA GLY A 28 9.81 -1.91 8.77
C GLY A 28 8.54 -1.09 8.93
N ARG A 29 8.43 0.04 8.27
CA ARG A 29 7.27 0.93 8.38
C ARG A 29 7.10 1.77 7.12
N LEU A 30 5.90 2.35 6.97
CA LEU A 30 5.60 3.30 5.90
C LEU A 30 6.39 4.60 6.07
N PRO A 31 6.69 5.31 4.97
CA PRO A 31 7.20 6.69 5.06
C PRO A 31 6.25 7.61 5.80
N GLU A 32 6.75 8.77 6.24
CA GLU A 32 5.97 9.69 7.06
C GLU A 32 4.81 10.38 6.33
N TYR A 33 4.78 10.36 5.01
CA TYR A 33 3.72 11.01 4.23
C TYR A 33 2.45 10.17 4.07
N TYR A 34 2.24 9.19 4.94
CA TYR A 34 1.01 8.41 4.96
C TYR A 34 0.06 8.88 6.06
N ILE A 35 -1.24 8.85 5.76
CA ILE A 35 -2.30 9.26 6.66
C ILE A 35 -3.34 8.15 6.76
N SER A 36 -3.82 7.88 7.98
CA SER A 36 -4.84 6.85 8.21
C SER A 36 -6.23 7.30 7.75
N TRP A 37 -7.13 6.33 7.53
CA TRP A 37 -8.54 6.64 7.25
C TRP A 37 -9.17 7.44 8.39
N GLU A 38 -8.86 7.10 9.63
CA GLU A 38 -9.38 7.80 10.79
C GLU A 38 -9.05 9.28 10.73
N GLU A 39 -7.79 9.61 10.45
CA GLU A 39 -7.36 10.99 10.32
C GLU A 39 -7.96 11.67 9.10
N MET A 40 -8.11 10.96 7.98
CA MET A 40 -8.76 11.49 6.78
C MET A 40 -10.21 11.91 7.08
N TYR A 41 -10.96 11.05 7.76
CA TYR A 41 -12.34 11.36 8.14
C TYR A 41 -12.41 12.50 9.15
N ALA A 42 -11.45 12.59 10.07
CA ALA A 42 -11.36 13.71 11.00
C ALA A 42 -11.16 15.05 10.29
N ARG A 43 -10.52 15.02 9.11
CA ARG A 43 -10.35 16.21 8.25
C ARG A 43 -11.57 16.52 7.38
N GLY A 44 -12.61 15.70 7.46
CA GLY A 44 -13.84 15.90 6.69
C GLY A 44 -13.88 15.20 5.34
N TYR A 45 -12.95 14.28 5.08
CA TYR A 45 -12.92 13.52 3.82
C TYR A 45 -14.23 12.75 3.62
N LYS A 46 -14.73 12.76 2.38
CA LYS A 46 -15.90 12.00 1.97
C LYS A 46 -15.53 11.13 0.77
N PRO A 47 -15.99 9.86 0.72
CA PRO A 47 -15.76 8.99 -0.44
C PRO A 47 -16.19 9.65 -1.73
N GLY A 48 -15.39 9.46 -2.79
CA GLY A 48 -15.67 10.06 -4.10
C GLY A 48 -15.03 11.43 -4.29
N LYS A 49 -14.46 12.02 -3.26
CA LYS A 49 -13.73 13.29 -3.37
C LYS A 49 -12.22 13.02 -3.50
N PRO A 50 -11.48 13.94 -4.15
CA PRO A 50 -10.02 13.80 -4.24
C PRO A 50 -9.35 13.84 -2.87
N PRO A 51 -8.61 12.80 -2.46
CA PRO A 51 -7.96 12.78 -1.14
C PRO A 51 -7.00 13.94 -0.89
N ARG A 52 -6.28 14.39 -1.93
CA ARG A 52 -5.29 15.49 -1.79
C ARG A 52 -5.93 16.83 -1.43
N LYS A 53 -7.23 16.98 -1.64
CA LYS A 53 -7.97 18.15 -1.19
C LYS A 53 -7.99 18.25 0.34
N TYR A 54 -7.95 17.10 1.03
CA TYR A 54 -8.01 17.03 2.49
C TYR A 54 -6.65 16.77 3.13
N ALA A 55 -5.75 16.12 2.41
CA ALA A 55 -4.42 15.76 2.89
C ALA A 55 -3.39 16.01 1.78
N PRO A 56 -2.97 17.28 1.59
CA PRO A 56 -1.95 17.60 0.59
C PRO A 56 -0.67 16.82 0.84
N ASP A 57 -0.05 16.33 -0.24
CA ASP A 57 1.21 15.61 -0.21
C ASP A 57 1.21 14.29 0.58
N MET A 58 0.03 13.74 0.87
CA MET A 58 -0.08 12.49 1.63
C MET A 58 -0.81 11.42 0.84
N MET A 59 -0.53 10.16 1.17
CA MET A 59 -1.24 8.99 0.67
C MET A 59 -1.92 8.26 1.82
N ILE A 60 -2.92 7.43 1.49
CA ILE A 60 -3.75 6.80 2.51
C ILE A 60 -3.15 5.47 2.95
N TYR A 61 -2.99 5.31 4.26
CA TYR A 61 -2.76 4.01 4.89
C TYR A 61 -4.13 3.38 5.17
N GLY A 62 -4.40 2.22 4.56
CA GLY A 62 -5.71 1.58 4.62
C GLY A 62 -5.96 0.69 5.83
N GLY A 63 -4.94 0.41 6.64
CA GLY A 63 -5.08 -0.48 7.80
C GLY A 63 -4.99 -1.96 7.42
N VAL A 64 -5.75 -2.80 8.10
CA VAL A 64 -5.72 -4.25 7.87
C VAL A 64 -6.40 -4.59 6.55
N TYR A 65 -5.73 -5.43 5.76
CA TYR A 65 -6.27 -5.97 4.50
C TYR A 65 -6.77 -7.39 4.76
N SER A 66 -8.02 -7.67 4.38
CA SER A 66 -8.69 -8.94 4.67
C SER A 66 -8.20 -10.13 3.85
N ASN A 67 -7.60 -9.90 2.66
CA ASN A 67 -7.22 -10.95 1.72
C ASN A 67 -8.41 -11.84 1.33
N ASP A 68 -9.59 -11.24 1.15
CA ASP A 68 -10.83 -11.98 0.91
C ASP A 68 -10.80 -12.81 -0.37
N ASN A 69 -10.10 -12.35 -1.41
CA ASN A 69 -9.99 -13.11 -2.65
C ASN A 69 -8.96 -14.25 -2.57
N GLY A 70 -8.19 -14.35 -1.48
CA GLY A 70 -7.25 -15.44 -1.26
C GLY A 70 -6.02 -15.43 -2.15
N HIS A 71 -5.75 -14.33 -2.87
CA HIS A 71 -4.61 -14.26 -3.78
C HIS A 71 -3.26 -14.20 -3.07
N LEU A 72 -3.23 -13.73 -1.81
CA LEU A 72 -2.00 -13.69 -1.01
C LEU A 72 -1.91 -14.91 -0.10
N PRO A 73 -0.68 -15.37 0.22
CA PRO A 73 -0.52 -16.55 1.05
C PRO A 73 -0.93 -16.28 2.49
N SER A 74 -1.86 -17.08 3.00
CA SER A 74 -2.30 -17.04 4.40
C SER A 74 -1.45 -17.98 5.24
N ALA A 75 -1.31 -17.66 6.53
CA ALA A 75 -0.66 -18.51 7.51
C ALA A 75 -1.18 -18.19 8.91
N PRO A 76 -1.09 -19.14 9.88
CA PRO A 76 -1.53 -18.86 11.23
C PRO A 76 -0.82 -17.62 11.80
N GLY A 77 -1.59 -16.70 12.36
CA GLY A 77 -1.07 -15.46 12.95
C GLY A 77 -0.64 -14.39 11.96
N ARG A 78 -0.72 -14.65 10.65
CA ARG A 78 -0.35 -13.66 9.65
C ARG A 78 -1.47 -12.63 9.49
N VAL A 79 -1.09 -11.35 9.55
CA VAL A 79 -1.97 -10.21 9.31
C VAL A 79 -1.41 -9.42 8.14
N TRP A 80 -2.27 -9.02 7.22
CA TRP A 80 -1.91 -8.19 6.08
C TRP A 80 -2.36 -6.76 6.31
N TYR A 81 -1.55 -5.81 5.85
CA TYR A 81 -1.84 -4.38 5.89
C TYR A 81 -1.81 -3.82 4.47
N GLU A 82 -2.50 -2.72 4.22
CA GLU A 82 -2.57 -2.12 2.90
C GLU A 82 -2.40 -0.61 2.95
N ALA A 83 -1.88 -0.05 1.85
CA ALA A 83 -1.76 1.38 1.67
C ALA A 83 -1.81 1.74 0.19
N ASP A 84 -2.17 2.98 -0.11
CA ASP A 84 -2.12 3.51 -1.47
C ASP A 84 -0.67 3.74 -1.89
N ILE A 85 -0.36 3.56 -3.17
CA ILE A 85 0.92 3.92 -3.75
C ILE A 85 0.70 4.62 -5.09
N ASN A 86 1.73 5.33 -5.56
CA ASN A 86 1.72 5.99 -6.87
C ASN A 86 0.57 6.99 -7.06
N TYR A 87 0.06 7.55 -5.97
CA TYR A 87 -1.02 8.53 -6.01
C TYR A 87 -0.47 9.93 -5.72
N TYR A 88 -0.75 10.87 -6.63
CA TYR A 88 -0.21 12.24 -6.51
C TYR A 88 -1.27 13.32 -6.61
N GLU A 89 -2.38 13.07 -7.29
CA GLU A 89 -3.47 14.04 -7.43
C GLU A 89 -4.76 13.37 -7.91
N GLY A 90 -5.87 14.06 -7.79
CA GLY A 90 -7.16 13.61 -8.31
C GLY A 90 -7.79 12.49 -7.50
N GLN A 91 -8.56 11.66 -8.18
CA GLN A 91 -9.19 10.51 -7.55
C GLN A 91 -8.16 9.44 -7.24
N ARG A 92 -8.50 8.56 -6.30
CA ARG A 92 -7.62 7.43 -5.97
C ARG A 92 -7.43 6.52 -7.17
N ASN A 93 -6.22 6.01 -7.33
CA ASN A 93 -5.90 5.02 -8.35
C ASN A 93 -6.18 3.59 -7.85
N ARG A 94 -5.77 2.58 -8.63
CA ARG A 94 -5.89 1.16 -8.27
C ARG A 94 -4.60 0.57 -7.71
N HIS A 95 -3.57 1.37 -7.52
CA HIS A 95 -2.27 0.91 -7.05
C HIS A 95 -2.25 0.82 -5.53
N ARG A 96 -1.80 -0.33 -5.02
CA ARG A 96 -1.73 -0.58 -3.58
C ARG A 96 -0.45 -1.34 -3.25
N ILE A 97 0.00 -1.20 -2.01
CA ILE A 97 1.01 -2.05 -1.42
C ILE A 97 0.37 -2.81 -0.27
N VAL A 98 0.71 -4.09 -0.14
CA VAL A 98 0.27 -4.91 0.99
C VAL A 98 1.49 -5.56 1.61
N TRP A 99 1.50 -5.66 2.93
CA TRP A 99 2.61 -6.30 3.63
C TRP A 99 2.09 -7.03 4.86
N SER A 100 2.80 -8.09 5.22
CA SER A 100 2.41 -8.91 6.36
C SER A 100 3.23 -8.57 7.60
N ASN A 101 2.68 -8.91 8.75
CA ASN A 101 3.37 -8.75 10.03
C ASN A 101 4.61 -9.65 10.15
N ASP A 102 4.79 -10.60 9.23
CA ASP A 102 5.93 -11.52 9.23
C ASP A 102 6.89 -11.31 8.04
N GLY A 103 6.85 -10.14 7.40
CA GLY A 103 7.90 -9.69 6.48
C GLY A 103 7.65 -9.85 5.00
N LEU A 104 6.47 -10.30 4.57
CA LEU A 104 6.14 -10.38 3.15
C LEU A 104 5.64 -9.02 2.64
N ILE A 105 6.03 -8.63 1.43
CA ILE A 105 5.66 -7.36 0.82
C ILE A 105 5.27 -7.61 -0.63
N PHE A 106 4.10 -7.12 -1.04
CA PHE A 106 3.62 -7.20 -2.41
C PHE A 106 3.04 -5.88 -2.87
N VAL A 107 3.11 -5.61 -4.16
CA VAL A 107 2.40 -4.48 -4.77
C VAL A 107 1.39 -5.00 -5.78
N THR A 108 0.32 -4.26 -5.97
CA THR A 108 -0.69 -4.50 -7.00
C THR A 108 -0.97 -3.19 -7.72
N TYR A 109 -1.20 -3.26 -9.02
CA TYR A 109 -1.51 -2.08 -9.84
C TYR A 109 -2.91 -2.16 -10.44
N ASP A 110 -3.65 -3.23 -10.15
CA ASP A 110 -4.98 -3.52 -10.68
C ASP A 110 -6.00 -3.82 -9.58
N HIS A 111 -5.82 -3.22 -8.43
CA HIS A 111 -6.73 -3.33 -7.29
C HIS A 111 -6.91 -4.77 -6.80
N TYR A 112 -5.77 -5.41 -6.43
CA TYR A 112 -5.69 -6.71 -5.76
C TYR A 112 -5.93 -7.93 -6.65
N GLU A 113 -5.93 -7.78 -7.97
CA GLU A 113 -6.09 -8.93 -8.86
C GLU A 113 -4.75 -9.62 -9.14
N THR A 114 -3.71 -8.84 -9.41
CA THR A 114 -2.36 -9.35 -9.68
C THR A 114 -1.39 -8.76 -8.67
N PHE A 115 -0.50 -9.59 -8.15
CA PHE A 115 0.48 -9.17 -7.16
C PHE A 115 1.90 -9.44 -7.63
N TYR A 116 2.81 -8.53 -7.27
CA TYR A 116 4.25 -8.67 -7.51
C TYR A 116 4.96 -8.61 -6.17
N GLU A 117 5.77 -9.61 -5.89
CA GLU A 117 6.51 -9.65 -4.62
C GLU A 117 7.67 -8.67 -4.63
N ILE A 118 7.83 -7.91 -3.55
CA ILE A 118 8.95 -7.01 -3.36
C ILE A 118 10.08 -7.77 -2.66
N ILE A 119 11.23 -7.80 -3.30
CA ILE A 119 12.39 -8.54 -2.81
C ILE A 119 13.58 -7.61 -2.52
#